data_87adc580b2554f5cb908eb864abca241
#
_entry.id   87adc580b2554f5cb908eb864abca241
#
_cell.length_a   1.000
_cell.length_b   1.000
_cell.length_c   1.000
_cell.angle_alpha   90.00
_cell.angle_beta   90.00
_cell.angle_gamma   90.00
#
_symmetry.space_group_name_H-M   'P 1'
#
loop_
_entity.id
_entity.type
_entity.pdbx_description
1 polymer ?
#
loop_
_entity_poly.entity_id
_entity_poly.type
_entity_poly.pdbx_seq_one_letter_code
_entity_poly.pdbx_strand_id
1 'polypeptide(L)'
;LSVLNATENGMVGRFLGLHNIPFGLDEVGNILPKTLSQTIHNISQGKSKIRMQASVNAERDHELSASLIAIFTSNHSLYDKLTTLKKDPNGEVARLIEFSIRKPQIFTDDASMGREIFDKFRFNYGWAGPEFIKAIYKIGDEKIISLLDKWSIKFNETFGNDTAYRFYENLVCAAMTAADIANEA
;
A
#
# COMPACT_ATOMS: atom_id res chain seq x y z
N LEU A 1 6.66 11.63 1.96
CA LEU A 1 5.92 12.81 1.47
C LEU A 1 4.92 13.21 2.54
N SER A 2 5.11 14.38 3.19
CA SER A 2 4.13 14.90 4.15
C SER A 2 2.82 15.23 3.44
N VAL A 3 1.71 14.79 4.01
CA VAL A 3 0.35 14.99 3.45
C VAL A 3 -0.19 16.38 3.77
N LEU A 4 0.41 17.09 4.71
CA LEU A 4 -0.10 18.35 5.28
C LEU A 4 -0.41 19.45 4.27
N ASN A 5 0.13 19.39 3.04
CA ASN A 5 -0.05 20.43 1.99
C ASN A 5 -0.56 19.87 0.66
N ALA A 6 -1.07 18.63 0.60
CA ALA A 6 -1.60 18.08 -0.63
C ALA A 6 -3.13 18.18 -0.66
N THR A 7 -3.67 18.77 -1.72
CA THR A 7 -5.10 18.67 -2.00
C THR A 7 -5.46 17.23 -2.39
N GLU A 8 -6.71 16.81 -2.17
CA GLU A 8 -7.21 15.49 -2.59
C GLU A 8 -6.86 15.19 -4.06
N ASN A 9 -7.07 16.16 -4.94
CA ASN A 9 -6.74 16.01 -6.36
C ASN A 9 -5.24 15.88 -6.63
N GLY A 10 -4.41 16.57 -5.85
CA GLY A 10 -2.96 16.46 -5.94
C GLY A 10 -2.45 15.09 -5.51
N MET A 11 -3.05 14.50 -4.48
CA MET A 11 -2.73 13.13 -4.06
C MET A 11 -3.14 12.12 -5.14
N VAL A 12 -4.37 12.22 -5.65
CA VAL A 12 -4.87 11.35 -6.73
C VAL A 12 -3.98 11.46 -7.97
N GLY A 13 -3.58 12.66 -8.38
CA GLY A 13 -2.68 12.85 -9.52
C GLY A 13 -1.30 12.21 -9.33
N ARG A 14 -0.78 12.19 -8.10
CA ARG A 14 0.51 11.54 -7.79
C ARG A 14 0.45 10.02 -7.87
N PHE A 15 -0.56 9.38 -7.28
CA PHE A 15 -0.61 7.93 -7.33
C PHE A 15 -0.97 7.40 -8.72
N LEU A 16 -1.75 8.14 -9.53
CA LEU A 16 -2.06 7.76 -10.91
C LEU A 16 -0.83 7.77 -11.84
N GLY A 17 0.21 8.54 -11.49
CA GLY A 17 1.48 8.52 -12.21
C GLY A 17 2.40 7.36 -11.85
N LEU A 18 2.02 6.54 -10.87
CA LEU A 18 2.83 5.43 -10.36
C LEU A 18 2.16 4.09 -10.69
N HIS A 19 2.87 3.24 -11.43
CA HIS A 19 2.45 1.86 -11.68
C HIS A 19 3.44 0.91 -11.03
N ASN A 20 2.94 -0.05 -10.24
CA ASN A 20 3.75 -1.08 -9.58
C ASN A 20 4.86 -0.56 -8.66
N ILE A 21 4.77 0.71 -8.26
CA ILE A 21 5.71 1.34 -7.33
C ILE A 21 4.96 1.67 -6.04
N PRO A 22 5.46 1.27 -4.86
CA PRO A 22 4.84 1.62 -3.60
C PRO A 22 4.73 3.14 -3.41
N PHE A 23 3.59 3.60 -2.93
CA PHE A 23 3.34 5.02 -2.67
C PHE A 23 3.26 5.26 -1.17
N GLY A 24 4.21 6.02 -0.63
CA GLY A 24 4.29 6.34 0.79
C GLY A 24 3.58 7.66 1.12
N LEU A 25 2.71 7.64 2.11
CA LEU A 25 2.09 8.82 2.72
C LEU A 25 2.38 8.84 4.21
N ASP A 26 3.07 9.86 4.66
CA ASP A 26 3.44 10.06 6.05
C ASP A 26 2.43 10.95 6.78
N GLU A 27 2.22 10.68 8.07
CA GLU A 27 1.34 11.46 8.96
C GLU A 27 -0.12 11.55 8.50
N VAL A 28 -0.67 10.49 7.90
CA VAL A 28 -2.09 10.48 7.46
C VAL A 28 -3.09 10.60 8.63
N GLY A 29 -2.63 10.43 9.85
CA GLY A 29 -3.42 10.70 11.05
C GLY A 29 -4.01 12.12 11.12
N ASN A 30 -3.44 13.09 10.41
CA ASN A 30 -3.90 14.47 10.38
C ASN A 30 -4.96 14.75 9.30
N ILE A 31 -5.23 13.82 8.39
CA ILE A 31 -6.26 13.95 7.35
C ILE A 31 -7.65 13.87 7.97
N LEU A 32 -8.60 14.67 7.47
CA LEU A 32 -10.00 14.55 7.90
C LEU A 32 -10.56 13.15 7.57
N PRO A 33 -11.42 12.56 8.45
CA PRO A 33 -11.97 11.22 8.25
C PRO A 33 -12.63 11.01 6.87
N LYS A 34 -13.38 12.01 6.41
CA LYS A 34 -14.04 11.97 5.09
C LYS A 34 -13.02 11.88 3.94
N THR A 35 -11.95 12.67 4.01
CA THR A 35 -10.88 12.67 3.00
C THR A 35 -10.12 11.34 3.04
N LEU A 36 -9.86 10.79 4.23
CA LEU A 36 -9.23 9.49 4.40
C LEU A 36 -10.07 8.38 3.73
N SER A 37 -11.38 8.32 4.02
CA SER A 37 -12.31 7.36 3.41
C SER A 37 -12.28 7.44 1.87
N GLN A 38 -12.36 8.66 1.33
CA GLN A 38 -12.29 8.87 -0.12
C GLN A 38 -10.93 8.47 -0.72
N THR A 39 -9.84 8.75 -0.01
CA THR A 39 -8.48 8.38 -0.45
C THR A 39 -8.33 6.86 -0.52
N ILE A 40 -8.79 6.13 0.50
CA ILE A 40 -8.78 4.66 0.51
C ILE A 40 -9.55 4.10 -0.68
N HIS A 41 -10.77 4.63 -0.94
CA HIS A 41 -11.55 4.21 -2.08
C HIS A 41 -10.87 4.49 -3.42
N ASN A 42 -10.36 5.70 -3.62
CA ASN A 42 -9.71 6.10 -4.88
C ASN A 42 -8.46 5.24 -5.16
N ILE A 43 -7.63 5.00 -4.15
CA ILE A 43 -6.45 4.14 -4.27
C ILE A 43 -6.87 2.71 -4.59
N SER A 44 -7.85 2.16 -3.89
CA SER A 44 -8.28 0.77 -4.10
C SER A 44 -8.95 0.53 -5.45
N GLN A 45 -9.53 1.55 -6.06
CA GLN A 45 -10.09 1.48 -7.41
C GLN A 45 -9.04 1.70 -8.50
N GLY A 46 -7.89 2.28 -8.14
CA GLY A 46 -6.84 2.61 -9.09
C GLY A 46 -7.25 3.63 -10.17
N LYS A 47 -8.34 4.37 -9.95
CA LYS A 47 -8.90 5.30 -10.94
C LYS A 47 -9.09 6.70 -10.34
N SER A 48 -8.98 7.72 -11.21
CA SER A 48 -9.37 9.07 -10.84
C SER A 48 -10.88 9.26 -10.87
N LYS A 49 -11.35 10.34 -10.22
CA LYS A 49 -12.74 10.79 -10.40
C LYS A 49 -12.98 11.14 -11.87
N ILE A 50 -14.06 10.64 -12.45
CA ILE A 50 -14.55 11.03 -13.76
C ILE A 50 -14.85 12.52 -13.74
N ARG A 51 -14.33 13.27 -14.71
CA ARG A 51 -14.56 14.70 -14.86
C ARG A 51 -15.07 15.01 -16.26
N MET A 52 -16.07 15.87 -16.33
CA MET A 52 -16.57 16.37 -17.60
C MET A 52 -15.58 17.39 -18.21
N GLN A 53 -15.43 17.31 -19.50
CA GLN A 53 -14.71 18.33 -20.28
C GLN A 53 -15.68 19.42 -20.71
N ALA A 54 -15.56 20.59 -20.11
CA ALA A 54 -16.54 21.69 -20.29
C ALA A 54 -16.71 22.15 -21.74
N SER A 55 -15.69 21.97 -22.59
CA SER A 55 -15.73 22.40 -24.00
C SER A 55 -16.53 21.50 -24.95
N VAL A 56 -16.73 20.22 -24.60
CA VAL A 56 -17.37 19.24 -25.50
C VAL A 56 -18.50 18.44 -24.81
N ASN A 57 -18.83 18.79 -23.58
CA ASN A 57 -19.86 18.10 -22.79
C ASN A 57 -19.70 16.55 -22.79
N ALA A 58 -18.44 16.11 -22.82
CA ALA A 58 -18.04 14.71 -22.79
C ALA A 58 -17.19 14.42 -21.56
N GLU A 59 -17.13 13.15 -21.15
CA GLU A 59 -16.18 12.72 -20.12
C GLU A 59 -14.75 12.93 -20.64
N ARG A 60 -13.87 13.40 -19.75
CA ARG A 60 -12.43 13.41 -20.07
C ARG A 60 -11.97 11.96 -20.18
N ASP A 61 -11.32 11.65 -21.27
CA ASP A 61 -10.61 10.39 -21.47
C ASP A 61 -9.48 10.29 -20.43
N HIS A 62 -9.74 9.59 -19.33
CA HIS A 62 -8.78 9.33 -18.28
C HIS A 62 -8.47 7.85 -18.23
N GLU A 63 -7.61 7.43 -19.10
CA GLU A 63 -7.07 6.06 -19.09
C GLU A 63 -6.00 5.82 -18.01
N LEU A 64 -5.69 6.82 -17.20
CA LEU A 64 -4.70 6.64 -16.13
C LEU A 64 -5.31 5.80 -15.00
N SER A 65 -4.86 4.56 -14.94
CA SER A 65 -5.13 3.66 -13.82
C SER A 65 -3.83 3.38 -13.07
N ALA A 66 -3.91 3.28 -11.76
CA ALA A 66 -2.78 2.91 -10.91
C ALA A 66 -3.01 1.54 -10.30
N SER A 67 -2.01 0.68 -10.38
CA SER A 67 -1.94 -0.59 -9.66
C SER A 67 -0.74 -0.53 -8.72
N LEU A 68 -0.98 -0.17 -7.46
CA LEU A 68 0.09 0.05 -6.50
C LEU A 68 -0.36 -0.28 -5.07
N ILE A 69 0.61 -0.45 -4.18
CA ILE A 69 0.39 -0.53 -2.75
C ILE A 69 0.66 0.84 -2.14
N ALA A 70 -0.32 1.36 -1.39
CA ALA A 70 -0.13 2.57 -0.58
C ALA A 70 0.29 2.18 0.84
N ILE A 71 1.36 2.81 1.32
CA ILE A 71 1.89 2.62 2.67
C ILE A 71 1.64 3.91 3.44
N PHE A 72 0.90 3.81 4.52
CA PHE A 72 0.56 4.95 5.39
C PHE A 72 1.29 4.84 6.72
N THR A 73 1.72 5.98 7.26
CA THR A 73 2.14 6.08 8.65
C THR A 73 1.18 6.97 9.43
N SER A 74 0.91 6.62 10.67
CA SER A 74 0.03 7.38 11.55
C SER A 74 0.39 7.13 13.01
N ASN A 75 0.28 8.15 13.84
CA ASN A 75 0.43 8.04 15.30
C ASN A 75 -0.87 7.56 15.98
N HIS A 76 -1.98 7.48 15.24
CA HIS A 76 -3.29 7.08 15.74
C HIS A 76 -3.90 6.04 14.82
N SER A 77 -4.77 5.19 15.35
CA SER A 77 -5.51 4.21 14.58
C SER A 77 -6.35 4.90 13.49
N LEU A 78 -6.18 4.45 12.26
CA LEU A 78 -7.02 4.89 11.14
C LEU A 78 -8.40 4.23 11.17
N TYR A 79 -8.51 3.04 11.77
CA TYR A 79 -9.80 2.39 12.04
C TYR A 79 -10.66 3.26 12.95
N ASP A 80 -10.09 3.67 14.10
CA ASP A 80 -10.81 4.53 15.04
C ASP A 80 -11.24 5.83 14.39
N LYS A 81 -10.38 6.38 13.54
CA LYS A 81 -10.68 7.59 12.79
C LYS A 81 -11.84 7.40 11.80
N LEU A 82 -11.90 6.28 11.11
CA LEU A 82 -12.99 5.98 10.16
C LEU A 82 -14.33 5.75 10.90
N THR A 83 -14.32 5.15 12.09
CA THR A 83 -15.52 4.95 12.90
C THR A 83 -16.14 6.25 13.39
N THR A 84 -15.38 7.34 13.48
CA THR A 84 -15.95 8.67 13.77
C THR A 84 -16.82 9.21 12.64
N LEU A 85 -16.59 8.77 11.41
CA LEU A 85 -17.34 9.20 10.23
C LEU A 85 -18.59 8.38 10.00
N LYS A 86 -18.48 7.06 10.18
CA LYS A 86 -19.55 6.08 9.91
C LYS A 86 -19.58 5.07 11.05
N LYS A 87 -20.79 4.70 11.46
CA LYS A 87 -20.98 3.66 12.48
C LYS A 87 -20.42 2.30 12.03
N ASP A 88 -20.37 2.07 10.70
CA ASP A 88 -19.91 0.83 10.11
C ASP A 88 -19.09 1.11 8.82
N PRO A 89 -17.76 1.30 8.93
CA PRO A 89 -16.88 1.59 7.81
C PRO A 89 -16.34 0.32 7.12
N ASN A 90 -17.13 -0.77 7.05
CA ASN A 90 -16.70 -2.08 6.56
C ASN A 90 -16.01 -2.04 5.19
N GLY A 91 -16.46 -1.17 4.30
CA GLY A 91 -15.89 -1.04 2.96
C GLY A 91 -14.45 -0.50 2.98
N GLU A 92 -14.17 0.48 3.82
CA GLU A 92 -12.84 1.06 4.00
C GLU A 92 -11.93 0.11 4.79
N VAL A 93 -12.47 -0.47 5.85
CA VAL A 93 -11.76 -1.41 6.72
C VAL A 93 -11.27 -2.63 5.97
N ALA A 94 -12.10 -3.20 5.08
CA ALA A 94 -11.69 -4.35 4.26
C ALA A 94 -10.49 -4.06 3.33
N ARG A 95 -10.18 -2.79 3.05
CA ARG A 95 -9.10 -2.34 2.17
C ARG A 95 -7.89 -1.78 2.92
N LEU A 96 -7.99 -1.66 4.25
CA LEU A 96 -6.97 -1.09 5.10
C LEU A 96 -6.41 -2.17 6.03
N ILE A 97 -5.14 -2.47 5.89
CA ILE A 97 -4.44 -3.35 6.83
C ILE A 97 -3.64 -2.47 7.78
N GLU A 98 -4.02 -2.47 9.04
CA GLU A 98 -3.39 -1.68 10.08
C GLU A 98 -2.68 -2.60 11.08
N PHE A 99 -1.45 -2.25 11.41
CA PHE A 99 -0.70 -2.92 12.46
C PHE A 99 0.16 -1.91 13.23
N SER A 100 0.31 -2.14 14.51
CA SER A 100 1.16 -1.32 15.36
C SER A 100 2.61 -1.75 15.24
N ILE A 101 3.48 -0.80 14.92
CA ILE A 101 4.93 -1.01 14.94
C ILE A 101 5.41 -0.74 16.37
N ARG A 102 5.90 -1.79 17.02
CA ARG A 102 6.61 -1.64 18.30
C ARG A 102 8.07 -1.35 18.04
N LYS A 103 8.67 -0.49 18.86
CA LYS A 103 10.11 -0.26 18.81
C LYS A 103 10.84 -1.59 18.99
N PRO A 104 11.66 -2.04 18.03
CA PRO A 104 12.44 -3.25 18.20
C PRO A 104 13.39 -3.13 19.40
N GLN A 105 13.59 -4.22 20.15
CA GLN A 105 14.49 -4.23 21.31
C GLN A 105 15.93 -3.85 20.99
N ILE A 106 16.34 -4.05 19.72
CA ILE A 106 17.66 -3.66 19.24
C ILE A 106 17.84 -2.13 19.14
N PHE A 107 16.75 -1.38 19.06
CA PHE A 107 16.82 0.08 19.06
C PHE A 107 16.85 0.56 20.51
N THR A 108 18.00 1.02 20.95
CA THR A 108 18.16 1.74 22.21
C THR A 108 17.51 3.12 22.12
N ASP A 109 17.37 3.81 23.26
CA ASP A 109 16.86 5.19 23.25
C ASP A 109 17.89 6.20 22.71
N ASP A 110 19.07 5.70 22.33
CA ASP A 110 20.12 6.51 21.74
C ASP A 110 19.80 6.84 20.26
N ALA A 111 19.63 8.11 19.98
CA ALA A 111 19.41 8.64 18.64
C ALA A 111 20.60 8.41 17.68
N SER A 112 21.77 8.01 18.19
CA SER A 112 22.96 7.75 17.37
C SER A 112 22.75 6.57 16.43
N MET A 113 22.12 5.50 16.91
CA MET A 113 21.82 4.32 16.09
C MET A 113 20.84 4.64 14.94
N GLY A 114 19.84 5.47 15.21
CA GLY A 114 18.90 5.92 14.16
C GLY A 114 19.62 6.72 13.07
N ARG A 115 20.56 7.60 13.46
CA ARG A 115 21.37 8.36 12.49
C ARG A 115 22.30 7.46 11.69
N GLU A 116 22.97 6.51 12.33
CA GLU A 116 23.85 5.56 11.65
C GLU A 116 23.11 4.74 10.59
N ILE A 117 21.92 4.22 10.94
CA ILE A 117 21.07 3.49 9.99
C ILE A 117 20.65 4.39 8.84
N PHE A 118 20.21 5.62 9.13
CA PHE A 118 19.78 6.58 8.12
C PHE A 118 20.94 6.97 7.16
N ASP A 119 22.12 7.16 7.68
CA ASP A 119 23.30 7.44 6.87
C ASP A 119 23.69 6.26 5.99
N LYS A 120 23.57 5.02 6.49
CA LYS A 120 23.76 3.82 5.67
C LYS A 120 22.74 3.73 4.53
N PHE A 121 21.47 4.06 4.77
CA PHE A 121 20.46 4.09 3.71
C PHE A 121 20.77 5.11 2.62
N ARG A 122 21.35 6.26 2.95
CA ARG A 122 21.70 7.29 1.94
C ARG A 122 22.67 6.79 0.88
N PHE A 123 23.53 5.84 1.23
CA PHE A 123 24.56 5.29 0.33
C PHE A 123 24.26 3.91 -0.21
N ASN A 124 23.28 3.21 0.38
CA ASN A 124 22.94 1.81 0.05
C ASN A 124 21.48 1.62 -0.36
N TYR A 125 20.86 2.63 -0.96
CA TYR A 125 19.48 2.52 -1.44
C TYR A 125 19.43 2.10 -2.92
N GLY A 126 18.32 1.46 -3.31
CA GLY A 126 18.00 1.17 -4.70
C GLY A 126 18.67 -0.08 -5.30
N TRP A 127 19.56 -0.75 -4.58
CA TRP A 127 20.28 -1.93 -5.09
C TRP A 127 19.41 -3.19 -5.12
N ALA A 128 18.60 -3.42 -4.10
CA ALA A 128 17.79 -4.63 -3.99
C ALA A 128 16.68 -4.70 -5.05
N GLY A 129 16.10 -3.57 -5.44
CA GLY A 129 15.00 -3.53 -6.41
C GLY A 129 15.33 -4.15 -7.76
N PRO A 130 16.38 -3.72 -8.45
CA PRO A 130 16.80 -4.32 -9.72
C PRO A 130 17.11 -5.81 -9.62
N GLU A 131 17.75 -6.26 -8.53
CA GLU A 131 18.05 -7.70 -8.32
C GLU A 131 16.77 -8.50 -8.11
N PHE A 132 15.84 -7.98 -7.32
CA PHE A 132 14.53 -8.60 -7.14
C PHE A 132 13.75 -8.72 -8.46
N ILE A 133 13.76 -7.68 -9.30
CA ILE A 133 13.12 -7.74 -10.63
C ILE A 133 13.79 -8.79 -11.53
N LYS A 134 15.13 -8.89 -11.51
CA LYS A 134 15.83 -9.96 -12.23
C LYS A 134 15.41 -11.34 -11.75
N ALA A 135 15.26 -11.52 -10.43
CA ALA A 135 14.81 -12.79 -9.86
C ALA A 135 13.38 -13.14 -10.32
N ILE A 136 12.45 -12.19 -10.35
CA ILE A 136 11.10 -12.39 -10.89
C ILE A 136 11.17 -12.92 -12.34
N TYR A 137 11.91 -12.27 -13.22
CA TYR A 137 12.04 -12.71 -14.62
C TYR A 137 12.71 -14.08 -14.74
N LYS A 138 13.69 -14.38 -13.91
CA LYS A 138 14.39 -15.66 -13.91
C LYS A 138 13.51 -16.83 -13.46
N ILE A 139 12.66 -16.60 -12.44
CA ILE A 139 11.75 -17.61 -11.87
C ILE A 139 10.62 -17.94 -12.85
N GLY A 140 10.09 -16.94 -13.54
CA GLY A 140 9.02 -17.08 -14.51
C GLY A 140 7.61 -17.20 -13.90
N ASP A 141 6.62 -16.96 -14.75
CA ASP A 141 5.22 -16.79 -14.33
C ASP A 141 4.63 -18.05 -13.69
N GLU A 142 4.93 -19.24 -14.25
CA GLU A 142 4.40 -20.51 -13.73
C GLU A 142 4.81 -20.76 -12.28
N LYS A 143 6.06 -20.48 -11.95
CA LYS A 143 6.54 -20.63 -10.58
C LYS A 143 5.94 -19.59 -9.64
N ILE A 144 5.79 -18.35 -10.10
CA ILE A 144 5.14 -17.26 -9.32
C ILE A 144 3.70 -17.62 -9.01
N ILE A 145 2.93 -18.11 -10.00
CA ILE A 145 1.55 -18.56 -9.81
C ILE A 145 1.50 -19.70 -8.78
N SER A 146 2.37 -20.69 -8.91
CA SER A 146 2.47 -21.81 -7.95
C SER A 146 2.76 -21.35 -6.52
N LEU A 147 3.58 -20.31 -6.34
CA LEU A 147 3.86 -19.74 -5.02
C LEU A 147 2.65 -18.98 -4.47
N LEU A 148 1.95 -18.23 -5.30
CA LEU A 148 0.71 -17.54 -4.92
C LEU A 148 -0.35 -18.55 -4.46
N ASP A 149 -0.55 -19.63 -5.22
CA ASP A 149 -1.50 -20.69 -4.88
C ASP A 149 -1.12 -21.39 -3.55
N LYS A 150 0.17 -21.69 -3.35
CA LYS A 150 0.69 -22.24 -2.09
C LYS A 150 0.31 -21.36 -0.90
N TRP A 151 0.51 -20.05 -1.02
CA TRP A 151 0.22 -19.13 0.08
C TRP A 151 -1.27 -18.87 0.26
N SER A 152 -2.09 -18.91 -0.82
CA SER A 152 -3.55 -18.85 -0.75
C SER A 152 -4.11 -20.06 0.02
N ILE A 153 -3.67 -21.27 -0.31
CA ILE A 153 -4.06 -22.48 0.43
C ILE A 153 -3.73 -22.33 1.91
N LYS A 154 -2.50 -21.92 2.24
CA LYS A 154 -2.05 -21.77 3.62
C LYS A 154 -2.82 -20.66 4.38
N PHE A 155 -3.15 -19.57 3.71
CA PHE A 155 -3.97 -18.52 4.28
C PHE A 155 -5.37 -19.05 4.63
N ASN A 156 -6.00 -19.74 3.70
CA ASN A 156 -7.34 -20.29 3.87
C ASN A 156 -7.42 -21.41 4.93
N GLU A 157 -6.37 -22.22 5.05
CA GLU A 157 -6.25 -23.19 6.16
C GLU A 157 -6.16 -22.50 7.52
N THR A 158 -5.57 -21.32 7.59
CA THR A 158 -5.36 -20.60 8.85
C THR A 158 -6.56 -19.73 9.25
N PHE A 159 -7.16 -19.02 8.29
CA PHE A 159 -8.17 -17.99 8.54
C PHE A 159 -9.55 -18.34 7.99
N GLY A 160 -9.69 -19.40 7.19
CA GLY A 160 -10.93 -19.81 6.53
C GLY A 160 -11.18 -19.07 5.19
N ASN A 161 -12.15 -19.57 4.45
CA ASN A 161 -12.52 -19.10 3.10
C ASN A 161 -13.59 -17.99 3.14
N ASP A 162 -13.49 -17.02 4.02
CA ASP A 162 -14.46 -15.92 4.06
C ASP A 162 -14.10 -14.85 3.01
N THR A 163 -15.05 -14.54 2.14
CA THR A 163 -14.93 -13.51 1.10
C THR A 163 -14.61 -12.12 1.67
N ALA A 164 -14.91 -11.86 2.94
CA ALA A 164 -14.54 -10.63 3.63
C ALA A 164 -13.01 -10.44 3.71
N TYR A 165 -12.25 -11.54 3.71
CA TYR A 165 -10.79 -11.50 3.84
C TYR A 165 -10.04 -11.44 2.51
N ARG A 166 -10.71 -11.38 1.37
CA ARG A 166 -10.09 -11.42 0.02
C ARG A 166 -8.96 -10.41 -0.20
N PHE A 167 -9.06 -9.20 0.36
CA PHE A 167 -8.01 -8.17 0.21
C PHE A 167 -6.80 -8.47 1.10
N TYR A 168 -7.05 -9.01 2.29
CA TYR A 168 -6.00 -9.46 3.19
C TYR A 168 -5.27 -10.67 2.63
N GLU A 169 -6.01 -11.66 2.11
CA GLU A 169 -5.47 -12.83 1.42
C GLU A 169 -4.53 -12.38 0.28
N ASN A 170 -5.03 -11.57 -0.64
CA ASN A 170 -4.24 -11.10 -1.78
C ASN A 170 -2.94 -10.41 -1.34
N LEU A 171 -2.98 -9.53 -0.34
CA LEU A 171 -1.79 -8.84 0.13
C LEU A 171 -0.81 -9.80 0.82
N VAL A 172 -1.30 -10.67 1.70
CA VAL A 172 -0.44 -11.64 2.42
C VAL A 172 0.19 -12.62 1.44
N CYS A 173 -0.57 -13.16 0.49
CA CYS A 173 -0.05 -14.08 -0.51
C CYS A 173 1.01 -13.41 -1.40
N ALA A 174 0.77 -12.18 -1.84
CA ALA A 174 1.75 -11.42 -2.61
C ALA A 174 3.03 -11.15 -1.80
N ALA A 175 2.90 -10.73 -0.54
CA ALA A 175 4.04 -10.45 0.33
C ALA A 175 4.87 -11.71 0.63
N MET A 176 4.21 -12.84 0.91
CA MET A 176 4.90 -14.11 1.18
C MET A 176 5.56 -14.69 -0.07
N THR A 177 4.91 -14.56 -1.23
CA THR A 177 5.51 -14.91 -2.52
C THR A 177 6.74 -14.07 -2.81
N ALA A 178 6.65 -12.75 -2.59
CA ALA A 178 7.79 -11.86 -2.76
C ALA A 178 8.95 -12.21 -1.81
N ALA A 179 8.66 -12.62 -0.58
CA ALA A 179 9.68 -13.10 0.36
C ALA A 179 10.35 -14.39 -0.10
N ASP A 180 9.58 -15.37 -0.61
CA ASP A 180 10.14 -16.60 -1.19
C ASP A 180 11.06 -16.26 -2.37
N ILE A 181 10.65 -15.37 -3.29
CA ILE A 181 11.46 -14.93 -4.42
C ILE A 181 12.74 -14.23 -3.97
N ALA A 182 12.65 -13.33 -2.98
CA ALA A 182 13.80 -12.60 -2.47
C ALA A 182 14.82 -13.50 -1.76
N ASN A 183 14.36 -14.61 -1.17
CA ASN A 183 15.25 -15.59 -0.55
C ASN A 183 15.98 -16.50 -1.57
N GLU A 184 15.45 -16.59 -2.80
CA GLU A 184 16.07 -17.37 -3.90
C GLU A 184 16.99 -16.48 -4.77
N ALA A 185 16.97 -15.14 -4.60
CA ALA A 185 17.72 -14.16 -5.39
C ALA A 185 19.16 -14.02 -4.89
#